data_6379a659a7726b1db14a2fe90db796de
#
_entry.id   6379a659a7726b1db14a2fe90db796de
#
_cell.length_a   1.000
_cell.length_b   1.000
_cell.length_c   1.000
_cell.angle_alpha   90.00
_cell.angle_beta   90.00
_cell.angle_gamma   90.00
#
_symmetry.space_group_name_H-M   'P 1'
#
loop_
_entity.id
_entity.type
_entity.pdbx_description
1 polymer ?
#
loop_
_entity_poly.entity_id
_entity_poly.type
_entity_poly.pdbx_seq_one_letter_code
_entity_poly.pdbx_strand_id
1 'polypeptide(L)'
;MEQVSNNIKIAIKCDLSKKSGLGHFKRMYGLSLELEKYNFKTYFIFFENQKKIIKSLLNASRFIFLKNSLKKQDNKFIKYLKNNYFKMLIIDSYENTEKFSKLLKQNSKIKLIKISDQVKNDSAD
;
A
#
# COMPACT_ATOMS: atom_id res chain seq x y z
N MET A 1 30.47 6.27 -10.04
CA MET A 1 29.75 6.72 -9.90
C MET A 1 28.95 6.40 -8.98
N GLU A 2 28.46 6.69 -8.48
CA GLU A 2 27.71 6.30 -7.73
C GLU A 2 26.55 6.22 -8.06
N GLN A 3 26.11 5.44 -7.91
CA GLN A 3 24.99 5.24 -8.22
C GLN A 3 24.07 5.80 -7.35
N VAL A 4 23.24 6.41 -7.75
CA VAL A 4 22.22 6.93 -7.00
C VAL A 4 21.39 5.82 -6.57
N SER A 5 21.39 5.62 -5.34
CA SER A 5 20.55 4.62 -4.82
C SER A 5 19.17 5.18 -4.78
N ASN A 6 18.35 4.73 -5.63
CA ASN A 6 17.01 5.16 -5.60
C ASN A 6 16.20 4.24 -4.73
N ASN A 7 16.53 4.22 -3.47
CA ASN A 7 15.78 3.38 -2.55
C ASN A 7 14.45 4.04 -2.22
N ILE A 8 13.68 4.31 -3.25
CA ILE A 8 12.37 4.89 -3.06
C ILE A 8 11.46 3.82 -2.49
N LYS A 9 10.88 4.12 -1.34
CA LYS A 9 9.99 3.20 -0.65
C LYS A 9 8.54 3.40 -1.11
N ILE A 10 7.92 2.32 -1.48
CA ILE A 10 6.53 2.32 -1.92
C ILE A 10 5.73 1.43 -1.00
N ALA A 11 4.65 1.97 -0.44
CA ALA A 11 3.73 1.20 0.37
C ALA A 11 2.61 0.69 -0.52
N ILE A 12 2.22 -0.57 -0.34
CA ILE A 12 1.12 -1.16 -1.09
C ILE A 12 0.09 -1.67 -0.11
N LYS A 13 -1.14 -1.17 -0.24
CA LYS A 13 -2.24 -1.60 0.61
C LYS A 13 -3.30 -2.22 -0.28
N CYS A 14 -3.56 -3.50 -0.12
CA CYS A 14 -4.57 -4.17 -0.91
C CYS A 14 -5.59 -4.87 -0.04
N ASP A 15 -6.77 -5.07 -0.62
CA ASP A 15 -7.88 -5.66 0.08
C ASP A 15 -7.74 -7.18 0.14
N LEU A 16 -7.87 -7.73 1.34
CA LEU A 16 -7.83 -9.18 1.55
C LEU A 16 -9.17 -9.70 2.06
N SER A 17 -10.25 -9.06 1.67
CA SER A 17 -11.56 -9.51 2.13
C SER A 17 -11.86 -10.88 1.55
N LYS A 18 -12.80 -11.59 2.17
CA LYS A 18 -13.22 -12.89 1.67
C LYS A 18 -13.83 -12.77 0.28
N LYS A 19 -14.43 -11.63 -0.03
CA LYS A 19 -15.06 -11.40 -1.32
C LYS A 19 -14.04 -11.28 -2.43
N SER A 20 -12.98 -10.55 -2.18
CA SER A 20 -11.95 -10.35 -3.20
C SER A 20 -11.03 -11.56 -3.29
N GLY A 21 -11.03 -12.39 -2.25
CA GLY A 21 -10.12 -13.51 -2.18
C GLY A 21 -8.69 -13.04 -2.21
N LEU A 22 -7.85 -13.80 -2.86
CA LEU A 22 -6.43 -13.48 -2.94
C LEU A 22 -6.02 -12.94 -4.30
N GLY A 23 -7.01 -12.78 -5.20
CA GLY A 23 -6.70 -12.29 -6.54
C GLY A 23 -6.04 -10.93 -6.54
N HIS A 24 -6.58 -10.00 -5.74
CA HIS A 24 -6.01 -8.66 -5.65
C HIS A 24 -4.59 -8.70 -5.11
N PHE A 25 -4.37 -9.51 -4.08
CA PHE A 25 -3.04 -9.62 -3.51
C PHE A 25 -2.04 -10.17 -4.51
N LYS A 26 -2.42 -11.24 -5.21
CA LYS A 26 -1.51 -11.85 -6.18
C LYS A 26 -1.14 -10.88 -7.29
N ARG A 27 -2.12 -10.10 -7.75
CA ARG A 27 -1.88 -9.09 -8.77
C ARG A 27 -0.91 -8.02 -8.27
N MET A 28 -1.13 -7.56 -7.05
CA MET A 28 -0.26 -6.54 -6.49
C MET A 28 1.12 -7.08 -6.15
N TYR A 29 1.20 -8.36 -5.80
CA TYR A 29 2.49 -8.97 -5.56
C TYR A 29 3.31 -9.01 -6.86
N GLY A 30 2.67 -9.36 -7.98
CA GLY A 30 3.34 -9.31 -9.27
C GLY A 30 3.83 -7.92 -9.61
N LEU A 31 3.01 -6.90 -9.34
CA LEU A 31 3.41 -5.53 -9.57
C LEU A 31 4.63 -5.17 -8.72
N SER A 32 4.65 -5.60 -7.46
CA SER A 32 5.78 -5.28 -6.58
C SER A 32 7.08 -5.88 -7.12
N LEU A 33 7.02 -7.09 -7.64
CA LEU A 33 8.21 -7.71 -8.21
C LEU A 33 8.73 -6.93 -9.40
N GLU A 34 7.82 -6.40 -10.23
CA GLU A 34 8.24 -5.58 -11.35
C GLU A 34 8.87 -4.27 -10.90
N LEU A 35 8.27 -3.64 -9.91
CA LEU A 35 8.81 -2.38 -9.40
C LEU A 35 10.19 -2.57 -8.81
N GLU A 36 10.44 -3.70 -8.17
CA GLU A 36 11.75 -3.94 -7.58
C GLU A 36 12.84 -4.13 -8.63
N LYS A 37 12.48 -4.48 -9.83
CA LYS A 37 13.45 -4.54 -10.92
C LYS A 37 13.99 -3.16 -11.26
N TYR A 38 13.26 -2.11 -10.91
CA TYR A 38 13.67 -0.74 -11.17
C TYR A 38 14.19 -0.05 -9.93
N ASN A 39 14.60 -0.83 -8.93
CA ASN A 39 15.21 -0.32 -7.71
C ASN A 39 14.25 0.38 -6.75
N PHE A 40 12.96 0.12 -6.88
CA PHE A 40 12.02 0.56 -5.87
C PHE A 40 11.96 -0.50 -4.78
N LYS A 41 11.69 -0.06 -3.57
CA LYS A 41 11.49 -0.99 -2.46
C LYS A 41 10.02 -0.99 -2.09
N THR A 42 9.36 -2.12 -2.26
CA THR A 42 7.94 -2.22 -1.99
C THR A 42 7.68 -2.93 -0.68
N TYR A 43 6.71 -2.43 0.05
CA TYR A 43 6.31 -3.00 1.33
C TYR A 43 4.79 -3.12 1.34
N PHE A 44 4.30 -4.31 1.62
CA PHE A 44 2.87 -4.51 1.77
C PHE A 44 2.46 -4.17 3.18
N ILE A 45 1.42 -3.37 3.34
CA ILE A 45 0.94 -2.96 4.64
C ILE A 45 -0.40 -3.61 4.91
N PHE A 46 -0.44 -4.39 5.96
CA PHE A 46 -1.65 -5.08 6.41
C PHE A 46 -1.92 -4.73 7.86
N PHE A 47 -3.04 -5.19 8.37
CA PHE A 47 -3.34 -5.04 9.78
C PHE A 47 -3.17 -6.40 10.47
N GLU A 48 -3.01 -6.36 11.78
CA GLU A 48 -2.69 -7.55 12.57
C GLU A 48 -3.63 -8.71 12.33
N ASN A 49 -4.91 -8.43 12.16
CA ASN A 49 -5.89 -9.49 11.99
C ASN A 49 -5.76 -10.21 10.65
N GLN A 50 -4.94 -9.71 9.75
CA GLN A 50 -4.71 -10.35 8.45
C GLN A 50 -3.46 -11.21 8.42
N LYS A 51 -2.72 -11.22 9.53
CA LYS A 51 -1.42 -11.86 9.55
C LYS A 51 -1.47 -13.35 9.24
N LYS A 52 -2.46 -14.05 9.77
CA LYS A 52 -2.55 -15.49 9.56
C LYS A 52 -2.75 -15.84 8.09
N ILE A 53 -3.58 -15.08 7.41
CA ILE A 53 -3.88 -15.34 6.01
C ILE A 53 -2.61 -15.21 5.17
N ILE A 54 -1.85 -14.16 5.43
CA ILE A 54 -0.67 -13.87 4.64
C ILE A 54 0.45 -14.89 4.90
N LYS A 55 0.68 -15.21 6.17
CA LYS A 55 1.78 -16.11 6.51
C LYS A 55 1.63 -17.50 5.93
N SER A 56 0.41 -17.96 5.72
CA SER A 56 0.20 -19.29 5.19
C SER A 56 0.50 -19.37 3.69
N LEU A 57 0.66 -18.23 3.04
CA LEU A 57 0.76 -18.19 1.59
C LEU A 57 2.15 -17.89 1.05
N LEU A 58 2.88 -17.03 1.71
CA LEU A 58 4.13 -16.54 1.20
C LEU A 58 5.16 -16.35 2.29
N ASN A 59 6.40 -16.50 1.90
CA ASN A 59 7.50 -16.17 2.76
C ASN A 59 7.65 -14.65 2.72
N ALA A 60 7.17 -14.00 3.75
CA ALA A 60 6.93 -12.57 3.68
C ALA A 60 8.03 -11.74 4.32
N SER A 61 9.02 -11.35 3.54
CA SER A 61 10.10 -10.53 4.04
C SER A 61 9.81 -9.04 4.03
N ARG A 62 8.81 -8.62 3.25
CA ARG A 62 8.50 -7.18 3.15
C ARG A 62 7.06 -6.88 3.48
N PHE A 63 6.56 -7.55 4.48
CA PHE A 63 5.21 -7.31 4.95
C PHE A 63 5.29 -6.57 6.27
N ILE A 64 4.46 -5.55 6.40
CA ILE A 64 4.36 -4.76 7.62
C ILE A 64 2.97 -4.93 8.18
N PHE A 65 2.88 -5.27 9.46
CA PHE A 65 1.57 -5.47 10.09
C PHE A 65 1.35 -4.39 11.14
N LEU A 66 0.37 -3.54 10.88
CA LEU A 66 0.02 -2.46 11.78
C LEU A 66 -1.06 -2.90 12.76
N LYS A 67 -1.13 -2.21 13.88
CA LYS A 67 -2.15 -2.50 14.87
C LYS A 67 -3.54 -2.24 14.29
N ASN A 68 -4.48 -3.10 14.66
CA ASN A 68 -5.85 -2.95 14.18
C ASN A 68 -6.46 -1.60 14.49
N SER A 69 -6.03 -0.99 15.58
CA SER A 69 -6.54 0.33 15.97
C SER A 69 -6.28 1.41 14.92
N LEU A 70 -5.32 1.20 14.04
CA LEU A 70 -5.01 2.19 13.00
C LEU A 70 -5.94 2.11 11.80
N LYS A 71 -6.77 1.09 11.71
CA LYS A 71 -7.66 0.92 10.54
C LYS A 71 -8.53 2.13 10.26
N LYS A 72 -9.03 2.78 11.30
CA LYS A 72 -9.95 3.91 11.14
C LYS A 72 -9.32 5.22 11.52
N GLN A 73 -7.99 5.27 11.57
CA GLN A 73 -7.30 6.49 11.97
C GLN A 73 -6.38 6.94 10.85
N ASP A 74 -6.99 7.59 9.87
CA ASP A 74 -6.28 8.03 8.68
C ASP A 74 -5.07 8.91 9.00
N ASN A 75 -5.24 9.84 9.94
CA ASN A 75 -4.15 10.73 10.28
C ASN A 75 -2.94 9.99 10.84
N LYS A 76 -3.19 8.98 11.65
CA LYS A 76 -2.09 8.19 12.22
C LYS A 76 -1.43 7.33 11.17
N PHE A 77 -2.22 6.81 10.23
CA PHE A 77 -1.66 6.01 9.15
C PHE A 77 -0.77 6.87 8.26
N ILE A 78 -1.24 8.06 7.92
CA ILE A 78 -0.45 8.99 7.11
C ILE A 78 0.85 9.36 7.83
N LYS A 79 0.76 9.61 9.13
CA LYS A 79 1.94 9.93 9.91
C LYS A 79 2.94 8.77 9.90
N TYR A 80 2.44 7.53 9.98
CA TYR A 80 3.29 6.37 9.90
C TYR A 80 4.05 6.33 8.57
N LEU A 81 3.34 6.58 7.48
CA LEU A 81 3.97 6.58 6.16
C LEU A 81 5.04 7.65 6.05
N LYS A 82 4.76 8.84 6.56
CA LYS A 82 5.73 9.93 6.52
C LYS A 82 6.96 9.62 7.38
N ASN A 83 6.72 9.11 8.58
CA ASN A 83 7.82 8.84 9.51
C ASN A 83 8.72 7.72 9.02
N ASN A 84 8.22 6.88 8.14
CA ASN A 84 9.00 5.79 7.59
C ASN A 84 9.47 6.07 6.18
N TYR A 85 9.36 7.32 5.75
CA TYR A 85 9.92 7.81 4.49
C TYR A 85 9.35 7.17 3.25
N PHE A 86 8.11 6.78 3.28
CA PHE A 86 7.45 6.31 2.07
C PHE A 86 7.19 7.47 1.13
N LYS A 87 7.46 7.26 -0.15
CA LYS A 87 7.27 8.30 -1.16
C LYS A 87 5.98 8.09 -1.97
N MET A 88 5.46 6.88 -1.96
CA MET A 88 4.30 6.55 -2.75
C MET A 88 3.44 5.53 -2.02
N LEU A 89 2.14 5.61 -2.19
CA LEU A 89 1.20 4.64 -1.65
C LEU A 89 0.32 4.16 -2.79
N ILE A 90 0.27 2.85 -2.97
CA ILE A 90 -0.60 2.23 -3.95
C ILE A 90 -1.73 1.52 -3.20
N ILE A 91 -2.95 1.82 -3.56
CA ILE A 91 -4.11 1.19 -2.93
C ILE A 91 -4.89 0.41 -3.96
N ASP A 92 -5.12 -0.88 -3.68
CA ASP A 92 -5.97 -1.72 -4.49
C ASP A 92 -7.13 -2.14 -3.60
N SER A 93 -8.23 -1.41 -3.65
CA SER A 93 -9.36 -1.60 -2.77
C SER A 93 -10.63 -1.11 -3.44
N TYR A 94 -11.75 -1.70 -3.04
CA TYR A 94 -13.05 -1.27 -3.50
C TYR A 94 -13.62 -0.13 -2.67
N GLU A 95 -13.00 0.18 -1.56
CA GLU A 95 -13.53 1.22 -0.68
C GLU A 95 -13.35 2.60 -1.24
N ASN A 96 -14.25 3.49 -0.86
CA ASN A 96 -14.14 4.89 -1.25
C ASN A 96 -13.00 5.53 -0.45
N THR A 97 -11.97 5.95 -1.12
CA THR A 97 -10.79 6.52 -0.49
C THR A 97 -10.65 8.02 -0.73
N GLU A 98 -11.72 8.67 -1.16
CA GLU A 98 -11.63 10.08 -1.48
C GLU A 98 -11.24 10.95 -0.29
N LYS A 99 -11.84 10.69 0.85
CA LYS A 99 -11.52 11.43 2.08
C LYS A 99 -10.05 11.22 2.46
N PHE A 100 -9.61 9.99 2.40
CA PHE A 100 -8.22 9.66 2.71
C PHE A 100 -7.27 10.35 1.71
N SER A 101 -7.63 10.34 0.45
CA SER A 101 -6.81 10.96 -0.58
C SER A 101 -6.60 12.44 -0.28
N LYS A 102 -7.66 13.14 0.10
CA LYS A 102 -7.55 14.55 0.43
C LYS A 102 -6.65 14.79 1.63
N LEU A 103 -6.81 13.97 2.67
CA LEU A 103 -5.96 14.08 3.85
C LEU A 103 -4.50 13.83 3.53
N LEU A 104 -4.23 12.84 2.70
CA LEU A 104 -2.87 12.51 2.32
C LEU A 104 -2.22 13.67 1.59
N LYS A 105 -2.93 14.26 0.65
CA LYS A 105 -2.39 15.39 -0.12
C LYS A 105 -2.18 16.62 0.74
N GLN A 106 -3.06 16.85 1.71
CA GLN A 106 -2.94 18.01 2.58
C GLN A 106 -1.79 17.89 3.59
N ASN A 107 -1.47 16.67 3.99
CA ASN A 107 -0.53 16.45 5.08
C ASN A 107 0.80 15.82 4.66
N SER A 108 0.97 15.56 3.38
CA SER A 108 2.21 14.92 2.94
C SER A 108 2.46 15.19 1.47
N LYS A 109 3.66 14.80 1.03
CA LYS A 109 4.01 14.84 -0.39
C LYS A 109 3.99 13.43 -0.98
N ILE A 110 3.38 12.51 -0.27
CA ILE A 110 3.30 11.12 -0.72
C ILE A 110 2.34 11.03 -1.91
N LYS A 111 2.78 10.39 -2.97
CA LYS A 111 1.94 10.23 -4.15
C LYS A 111 1.01 9.04 -3.97
N LEU A 112 -0.25 9.22 -4.30
CA LEU A 112 -1.25 8.16 -4.18
C LEU A 112 -1.61 7.62 -5.55
N ILE A 113 -1.60 6.30 -5.67
CA ILE A 113 -2.07 5.62 -6.86
C ILE A 113 -3.16 4.65 -6.45
N LYS A 114 -4.33 4.79 -7.05
CA LYS A 114 -5.43 3.88 -6.79
C LYS A 114 -5.59 2.94 -7.96
N ILE A 115 -5.76 1.67 -7.67
CA ILE A 115 -6.02 0.67 -8.68
C ILE A 115 -7.41 0.11 -8.43
N SER A 116 -8.23 0.11 -9.47
CA SER A 116 -9.59 -0.34 -9.34
C SER A 116 -9.99 -1.13 -10.57
N ASP A 117 -10.79 -2.16 -10.38
CA ASP A 117 -11.32 -2.93 -11.49
C ASP A 117 -12.53 -2.25 -12.12
N GLN A 118 -13.05 -1.22 -11.47
CA GLN A 118 -14.22 -0.53 -11.96
C GLN A 118 -13.82 0.73 -12.69
N VAL A 119 -14.46 0.97 -13.82
CA VAL A 119 -14.21 2.20 -14.57
C VAL A 119 -15.01 3.29 -13.90
N LYS A 120 -14.33 4.15 -13.17
CA LYS A 120 -14.96 5.27 -12.48
C LYS A 120 -14.01 6.46 -12.53
N ASN A 121 -14.59 7.64 -12.38
CA ASN A 121 -13.79 8.84 -12.27
C ASN A 121 -13.35 8.96 -10.82
N ASP A 122 -12.11 8.69 -10.59
CA ASP A 122 -11.54 8.79 -9.24
C ASP A 122 -10.71 10.05 -9.13
N SER A 123 -10.55 10.49 -7.89
CA SER A 123 -9.71 11.65 -7.61
C SER A 123 -8.26 11.29 -7.36
N ALA A 124 -7.87 10.09 -7.69
CA ALA A 124 -6.49 9.67 -7.51
C ALA A 124 -5.57 10.39 -8.49
N ASP A 125 -4.32 10.43 -8.13
CA ASP A 125 -3.30 11.06 -8.98
C ASP A 125 -2.92 10.21 -10.17
#